data_5ef3e44c568809c03f001a6244cd2c57
#
_entry.id   5ef3e44c568809c03f001a6244cd2c57
#
_cell.length_a   1.000
_cell.length_b   1.000
_cell.length_c   1.000
_cell.angle_alpha   90.00
_cell.angle_beta   90.00
_cell.angle_gamma   90.00
#
_symmetry.space_group_name_H-M   'P 1'
#
loop_
_entity.id
_entity.type
_entity.pdbx_description
1 polymer ?
#
loop_
_entity_poly.entity_id
_entity_poly.type
_entity_poly.pdbx_seq_one_letter_code
_entity_poly.pdbx_strand_id
1 'polypeptide(L)'
;MKSTSAPDFLVVIPARLGSTRLPRKPLADIGGKPMVVRVAEQAKKSHAQSVVVATDSTEIQAACDEHRIECLLTRPEHPTGTDRLAEVAGLLKLPSAALIVNVQGDEPLIAPELINQVAQTLADHPECAISTVATPITNHTDIQNPNVVKVVLDRTGQALYFSRAPIPFVRDAQAADRTTHRTTHLRHLGIYAYRADFLNAYSRLEPAPPEQAEALEQLRALWNGYRIAVHIASEAPHAGVDTPEDLERVRMLINGS
;
A
#
# COMPACT_ATOMS: atom_id res chain seq x y z
N MET A 1 -8.75 11.14 -26.94
CA MET A 1 -7.62 11.82 -26.27
C MET A 1 -7.83 11.66 -24.78
N LYS A 2 -6.95 10.89 -24.10
CA LYS A 2 -7.02 10.77 -22.63
C LYS A 2 -6.62 12.12 -22.04
N SER A 3 -7.37 12.60 -21.05
CA SER A 3 -7.05 13.82 -20.29
C SER A 3 -5.64 13.67 -19.71
N THR A 4 -4.76 14.63 -19.98
CA THR A 4 -3.37 14.66 -19.50
C THR A 4 -3.23 15.31 -18.11
N SER A 5 -4.35 15.62 -17.43
CA SER A 5 -4.31 16.16 -16.07
C SER A 5 -4.17 15.02 -15.05
N ALA A 6 -3.28 15.22 -14.06
CA ALA A 6 -3.19 14.32 -12.92
C ALA A 6 -4.56 14.21 -12.23
N PRO A 7 -4.97 13.00 -11.75
CA PRO A 7 -6.22 12.85 -11.04
C PRO A 7 -6.16 13.54 -9.68
N ASP A 8 -7.31 14.03 -9.24
CA ASP A 8 -7.47 14.48 -7.86
C ASP A 8 -7.56 13.28 -6.92
N PHE A 9 -6.72 13.24 -5.88
CA PHE A 9 -6.75 12.18 -4.88
C PHE A 9 -6.31 12.66 -3.50
N LEU A 10 -6.76 11.91 -2.48
CA LEU A 10 -6.37 12.06 -1.08
C LEU A 10 -5.37 10.95 -0.72
N VAL A 11 -4.34 11.27 0.07
CA VAL A 11 -3.53 10.26 0.75
C VAL A 11 -4.00 10.08 2.19
N VAL A 12 -4.23 8.83 2.59
CA VAL A 12 -4.51 8.44 3.98
C VAL A 12 -3.39 7.53 4.47
N ILE A 13 -2.83 7.85 5.64
CA ILE A 13 -1.76 7.10 6.29
C ILE A 13 -2.32 6.52 7.59
N PRO A 14 -2.76 5.23 7.59
CA PRO A 14 -3.18 4.59 8.83
C PRO A 14 -1.99 4.37 9.76
N ALA A 15 -2.13 4.74 11.02
CA ALA A 15 -1.10 4.60 12.04
C ALA A 15 -1.69 4.16 13.37
N ARG A 16 -1.08 3.16 14.03
CA ARG A 16 -1.48 2.70 15.38
C ARG A 16 -0.25 2.36 16.21
N LEU A 17 -0.34 2.53 17.53
CA LEU A 17 0.79 2.24 18.43
C LEU A 17 1.08 0.74 18.58
N GLY A 18 0.08 -0.12 18.33
CA GLY A 18 0.17 -1.56 18.48
C GLY A 18 1.08 -2.19 17.43
N SER A 19 2.37 -2.33 17.75
CA SER A 19 3.34 -3.10 16.97
C SER A 19 4.13 -4.00 17.91
N THR A 20 4.18 -5.29 17.59
CA THR A 20 4.87 -6.30 18.44
C THR A 20 6.37 -6.34 18.19
N ARG A 21 6.81 -6.18 16.94
CA ARG A 21 8.23 -6.24 16.55
C ARG A 21 8.99 -4.95 16.85
N LEU A 22 8.32 -3.80 16.74
CA LEU A 22 8.89 -2.48 17.03
C LEU A 22 7.85 -1.68 17.82
N PRO A 23 7.87 -1.72 19.16
CA PRO A 23 6.91 -1.00 20.00
C PRO A 23 6.90 0.49 19.67
N ARG A 24 5.69 1.08 19.61
CA ARG A 24 5.48 2.51 19.29
C ARG A 24 6.06 2.93 17.93
N LYS A 25 6.10 2.00 16.97
CA LYS A 25 6.71 2.17 15.65
C LYS A 25 6.41 3.53 14.97
N PRO A 26 5.17 4.04 14.90
CA PRO A 26 4.88 5.33 14.25
C PRO A 26 5.57 6.53 14.89
N LEU A 27 5.91 6.44 16.18
CA LEU A 27 6.59 7.49 16.94
C LEU A 27 8.11 7.29 17.04
N ALA A 28 8.65 6.24 16.42
CA ALA A 28 10.10 6.01 16.39
C ALA A 28 10.79 7.19 15.70
N ASP A 29 11.82 7.71 16.34
CA ASP A 29 12.61 8.83 15.81
C ASP A 29 13.40 8.42 14.56
N ILE A 30 13.30 9.23 13.52
CA ILE A 30 14.09 9.13 12.29
C ILE A 30 14.64 10.52 11.96
N GLY A 31 15.89 10.78 12.36
CA GLY A 31 16.54 12.05 12.11
C GLY A 31 15.80 13.25 12.73
N GLY A 32 15.42 13.14 14.00
CA GLY A 32 14.74 14.19 14.77
C GLY A 32 13.24 14.35 14.51
N LYS A 33 12.59 13.41 13.79
CA LYS A 33 11.14 13.42 13.55
C LYS A 33 10.54 12.03 13.73
N PRO A 34 9.30 11.90 14.22
CA PRO A 34 8.58 10.64 14.27
C PRO A 34 8.42 10.02 12.87
N MET A 35 8.47 8.68 12.78
CA MET A 35 8.33 7.96 11.52
C MET A 35 7.08 8.35 10.75
N VAL A 36 5.92 8.44 11.40
CA VAL A 36 4.65 8.82 10.75
C VAL A 36 4.73 10.21 10.12
N VAL A 37 5.46 11.14 10.74
CA VAL A 37 5.70 12.49 10.19
C VAL A 37 6.56 12.39 8.94
N ARG A 38 7.61 11.56 8.94
CA ARG A 38 8.46 11.33 7.75
C ARG A 38 7.64 10.77 6.58
N VAL A 39 6.77 9.78 6.84
CA VAL A 39 5.86 9.24 5.83
C VAL A 39 4.95 10.33 5.27
N ALA A 40 4.34 11.14 6.14
CA ALA A 40 3.46 12.23 5.71
C ALA A 40 4.21 13.31 4.90
N GLU A 41 5.44 13.65 5.29
CA GLU A 41 6.29 14.58 4.52
C GLU A 41 6.64 14.05 3.14
N GLN A 42 6.90 12.75 3.00
CA GLN A 42 7.12 12.15 1.68
C GLN A 42 5.83 12.15 0.85
N ALA A 43 4.70 11.76 1.45
CA ALA A 43 3.41 11.79 0.77
C ALA A 43 3.02 13.20 0.29
N LYS A 44 3.32 14.24 1.06
CA LYS A 44 3.08 15.65 0.68
C LYS A 44 3.88 16.11 -0.54
N LYS A 45 4.91 15.39 -0.95
CA LYS A 45 5.66 15.67 -2.20
C LYS A 45 4.98 15.08 -3.44
N SER A 46 3.96 14.24 -3.27
CA SER A 46 3.14 13.74 -4.38
C SER A 46 2.16 14.82 -4.88
N HIS A 47 1.37 14.48 -5.90
CA HIS A 47 0.30 15.34 -6.42
C HIS A 47 -1.01 15.24 -5.62
N ALA A 48 -0.99 14.65 -4.41
CA ALA A 48 -2.17 14.54 -3.56
C ALA A 48 -2.72 15.92 -3.19
N GLN A 49 -4.04 16.08 -3.26
CA GLN A 49 -4.72 17.31 -2.82
C GLN A 49 -4.56 17.54 -1.32
N SER A 50 -4.57 16.45 -0.53
CA SER A 50 -4.29 16.47 0.91
C SER A 50 -3.70 15.15 1.38
N VAL A 51 -3.02 15.19 2.52
CA VAL A 51 -2.40 14.04 3.20
C VAL A 51 -2.88 14.04 4.63
N VAL A 52 -3.54 12.95 5.04
CA VAL A 52 -4.17 12.81 6.36
C VAL A 52 -3.62 11.55 7.05
N VAL A 53 -3.17 11.70 8.30
CA VAL A 53 -2.87 10.56 9.17
C VAL A 53 -4.16 10.13 9.87
N ALA A 54 -4.47 8.83 9.85
CA ALA A 54 -5.62 8.26 10.52
C ALA A 54 -5.17 7.37 11.69
N THR A 55 -5.54 7.72 12.90
CA THR A 55 -5.05 7.02 14.11
C THR A 55 -6.11 6.94 15.20
N ASP A 56 -5.96 5.96 16.09
CA ASP A 56 -6.71 5.82 17.34
C ASP A 56 -5.95 6.36 18.56
N SER A 57 -4.76 6.95 18.35
CA SER A 57 -3.85 7.38 19.41
C SER A 57 -3.73 8.89 19.47
N THR A 58 -4.06 9.46 20.63
CA THR A 58 -3.84 10.88 20.92
C THR A 58 -2.36 11.27 20.93
N GLU A 59 -1.45 10.32 21.21
CA GLU A 59 -0.02 10.56 21.15
C GLU A 59 0.48 10.73 19.72
N ILE A 60 -0.04 9.90 18.77
CA ILE A 60 0.27 10.07 17.35
C ILE A 60 -0.33 11.38 16.85
N GLN A 61 -1.56 11.72 17.27
CA GLN A 61 -2.19 12.99 16.93
C GLN A 61 -1.33 14.17 17.41
N ALA A 62 -0.91 14.20 18.67
CA ALA A 62 -0.04 15.25 19.21
C ALA A 62 1.26 15.41 18.41
N ALA A 63 1.89 14.29 18.02
CA ALA A 63 3.09 14.33 17.19
C ALA A 63 2.82 14.89 15.78
N CYS A 64 1.65 14.59 15.20
CA CYS A 64 1.23 15.18 13.92
C CYS A 64 0.98 16.68 14.05
N ASP A 65 0.30 17.13 15.11
CA ASP A 65 -0.02 18.54 15.37
C ASP A 65 1.26 19.37 15.53
N GLU A 66 2.25 18.87 16.28
CA GLU A 66 3.56 19.51 16.43
C GLU A 66 4.25 19.79 15.09
N HIS A 67 4.07 18.87 14.13
CA HIS A 67 4.66 18.97 12.80
C HIS A 67 3.70 19.50 11.71
N ARG A 68 2.51 20.01 12.08
CA ARG A 68 1.48 20.52 11.16
C ARG A 68 1.07 19.50 10.09
N ILE A 69 0.92 18.26 10.51
CA ILE A 69 0.36 17.18 9.70
C ILE A 69 -1.12 17.02 10.07
N GLU A 70 -2.00 17.05 9.09
CA GLU A 70 -3.42 16.79 9.31
C GLU A 70 -3.62 15.37 9.86
N CYS A 71 -4.37 15.25 10.96
CA CYS A 71 -4.59 13.99 11.65
C CYS A 71 -6.03 13.86 12.07
N LEU A 72 -6.65 12.71 11.77
CA LEU A 72 -8.00 12.37 12.18
C LEU A 72 -7.98 11.24 13.20
N LEU A 73 -8.65 11.44 14.33
CA LEU A 73 -8.93 10.37 15.27
C LEU A 73 -10.03 9.47 14.71
N THR A 74 -9.76 8.19 14.70
CA THR A 74 -10.64 7.12 14.26
C THR A 74 -10.88 6.14 15.41
N ARG A 75 -11.90 5.30 15.29
CA ARG A 75 -12.21 4.28 16.30
C ARG A 75 -11.05 3.29 16.45
N PRO A 76 -10.79 2.77 17.66
CA PRO A 76 -9.73 1.79 17.91
C PRO A 76 -10.05 0.37 17.40
N GLU A 77 -11.34 0.04 17.24
CA GLU A 77 -11.80 -1.32 16.96
C GLU A 77 -11.65 -1.77 15.50
N HIS A 78 -11.02 -0.97 14.64
CA HIS A 78 -10.82 -1.36 13.25
C HIS A 78 -9.90 -2.58 13.13
N PRO A 79 -10.37 -3.69 12.53
CA PRO A 79 -9.57 -4.89 12.35
C PRO A 79 -8.41 -4.67 11.39
N THR A 80 -8.61 -3.82 10.37
CA THR A 80 -7.63 -3.58 9.29
C THR A 80 -7.41 -2.09 9.00
N GLY A 81 -6.32 -1.80 8.29
CA GLY A 81 -6.06 -0.45 7.75
C GLY A 81 -7.14 0.00 6.76
N THR A 82 -7.66 -0.93 5.96
CA THR A 82 -8.72 -0.65 4.97
C THR A 82 -10.03 -0.21 5.64
N ASP A 83 -10.41 -0.82 6.77
CA ASP A 83 -11.58 -0.40 7.55
C ASP A 83 -11.39 1.02 8.12
N ARG A 84 -10.17 1.37 8.54
CA ARG A 84 -9.83 2.72 9.02
C ARG A 84 -9.96 3.77 7.90
N LEU A 85 -9.54 3.42 6.69
CA LEU A 85 -9.73 4.28 5.51
C LEU A 85 -11.22 4.51 5.20
N ALA A 86 -12.04 3.48 5.34
CA ALA A 86 -13.50 3.60 5.14
C ALA A 86 -14.12 4.60 6.13
N GLU A 87 -13.69 4.59 7.41
CA GLU A 87 -14.14 5.59 8.38
C GLU A 87 -13.68 7.00 7.98
N VAL A 88 -12.43 7.18 7.56
CA VAL A 88 -11.92 8.49 7.10
C VAL A 88 -12.73 9.00 5.91
N ALA A 89 -13.04 8.15 4.93
CA ALA A 89 -13.87 8.53 3.79
C ALA A 89 -15.25 9.04 4.23
N GLY A 90 -15.85 8.39 5.24
CA GLY A 90 -17.12 8.80 5.84
C GLY A 90 -17.03 10.11 6.62
N LEU A 91 -16.01 10.30 7.47
CA LEU A 91 -15.77 11.51 8.25
C LEU A 91 -15.58 12.74 7.36
N LEU A 92 -14.82 12.58 6.27
CA LEU A 92 -14.57 13.63 5.28
C LEU A 92 -15.71 13.80 4.27
N LYS A 93 -16.76 12.96 4.34
CA LYS A 93 -17.90 12.95 3.41
C LYS A 93 -17.47 12.95 1.94
N LEU A 94 -16.47 12.12 1.63
CA LEU A 94 -15.91 12.06 0.27
C LEU A 94 -16.98 11.59 -0.72
N PRO A 95 -17.01 12.17 -1.95
CA PRO A 95 -17.88 11.67 -3.01
C PRO A 95 -17.50 10.23 -3.40
N SER A 96 -18.48 9.45 -3.86
CA SER A 96 -18.32 8.01 -4.18
C SER A 96 -17.16 7.73 -5.14
N ALA A 97 -16.90 8.62 -6.09
CA ALA A 97 -15.84 8.49 -7.08
C ALA A 97 -14.47 8.99 -6.61
N ALA A 98 -14.35 9.55 -5.38
CA ALA A 98 -13.08 10.06 -4.87
C ALA A 98 -12.03 8.95 -4.80
N LEU A 99 -10.79 9.31 -5.14
CA LEU A 99 -9.65 8.40 -5.08
C LEU A 99 -8.90 8.60 -3.77
N ILE A 100 -8.63 7.50 -3.08
CA ILE A 100 -7.92 7.49 -1.80
C ILE A 100 -6.72 6.57 -1.92
N VAL A 101 -5.52 7.12 -1.78
CA VAL A 101 -4.28 6.32 -1.75
C VAL A 101 -3.95 5.99 -0.30
N ASN A 102 -3.81 4.70 -0.03
CA ASN A 102 -3.33 4.16 1.24
C ASN A 102 -1.81 4.06 1.21
N VAL A 103 -1.13 4.92 1.95
CA VAL A 103 0.31 4.84 2.19
C VAL A 103 0.53 4.25 3.57
N GLN A 104 1.32 3.18 3.68
CA GLN A 104 1.58 2.52 4.94
C GLN A 104 2.40 3.43 5.86
N GLY A 105 2.02 3.49 7.16
CA GLY A 105 2.66 4.36 8.16
C GLY A 105 4.10 3.96 8.53
N ASP A 106 4.64 2.92 7.91
CA ASP A 106 5.99 2.38 8.09
C ASP A 106 6.89 2.50 6.84
N GLU A 107 6.47 3.31 5.86
CA GLU A 107 7.24 3.56 4.64
C GLU A 107 7.81 5.00 4.59
N PRO A 108 8.76 5.39 5.46
CA PRO A 108 9.28 6.75 5.54
C PRO A 108 10.10 7.18 4.31
N LEU A 109 10.45 6.25 3.44
CA LEU A 109 11.18 6.48 2.18
C LEU A 109 10.28 6.22 0.94
N ILE A 110 8.95 6.19 1.11
CA ILE A 110 8.03 6.00 -0.02
C ILE A 110 8.30 7.03 -1.12
N ALA A 111 8.43 6.56 -2.36
CA ALA A 111 8.62 7.44 -3.49
C ALA A 111 7.31 8.18 -3.83
N PRO A 112 7.29 9.53 -3.85
CA PRO A 112 6.10 10.29 -4.21
C PRO A 112 5.53 9.92 -5.58
N GLU A 113 6.39 9.57 -6.51
CA GLU A 113 5.99 9.14 -7.85
C GLU A 113 5.18 7.85 -7.83
N LEU A 114 5.50 6.91 -6.95
CA LEU A 114 4.73 5.67 -6.80
C LEU A 114 3.30 5.94 -6.30
N ILE A 115 3.14 6.94 -5.43
CA ILE A 115 1.83 7.42 -4.96
C ILE A 115 1.03 7.99 -6.14
N ASN A 116 1.68 8.79 -6.99
CA ASN A 116 1.05 9.35 -8.20
C ASN A 116 0.64 8.24 -9.19
N GLN A 117 1.53 7.26 -9.41
CA GLN A 117 1.30 6.17 -10.34
C GLN A 117 0.14 5.28 -9.94
N VAL A 118 0.01 4.94 -8.64
CA VAL A 118 -1.11 4.10 -8.19
C VAL A 118 -2.44 4.86 -8.30
N ALA A 119 -2.49 6.16 -8.02
CA ALA A 119 -3.67 6.99 -8.20
C ALA A 119 -4.06 7.11 -9.68
N GLN A 120 -3.08 7.38 -10.55
CA GLN A 120 -3.29 7.48 -11.99
C GLN A 120 -3.79 6.16 -12.58
N THR A 121 -3.22 5.02 -12.15
CA THR A 121 -3.66 3.69 -12.58
C THR A 121 -5.13 3.46 -12.27
N LEU A 122 -5.61 3.86 -11.08
CA LEU A 122 -7.03 3.73 -10.76
C LEU A 122 -7.92 4.68 -11.57
N ALA A 123 -7.44 5.90 -11.84
CA ALA A 123 -8.16 6.85 -12.67
C ALA A 123 -8.32 6.36 -14.11
N ASP A 124 -7.29 5.70 -14.66
CA ASP A 124 -7.30 5.17 -16.03
C ASP A 124 -8.15 3.90 -16.19
N HIS A 125 -8.54 3.25 -15.08
CA HIS A 125 -9.33 2.01 -15.07
C HIS A 125 -10.66 2.21 -14.32
N PRO A 126 -11.67 2.88 -14.94
CA PRO A 126 -12.95 3.16 -14.29
C PRO A 126 -13.73 1.91 -13.88
N GLU A 127 -13.46 0.78 -14.50
CA GLU A 127 -14.04 -0.53 -14.17
C GLU A 127 -13.43 -1.19 -12.94
N CYS A 128 -12.29 -0.67 -12.43
CA CYS A 128 -11.61 -1.18 -11.25
C CYS A 128 -11.99 -0.38 -10.00
N ALA A 129 -12.19 -1.09 -8.89
CA ALA A 129 -12.45 -0.49 -7.58
C ALA A 129 -11.16 -0.15 -6.82
N ILE A 130 -10.07 -0.82 -7.17
CA ILE A 130 -8.76 -0.77 -6.52
C ILE A 130 -7.68 -0.69 -7.58
N SER A 131 -6.58 -0.02 -7.26
CA SER A 131 -5.31 -0.23 -7.94
C SER A 131 -4.20 -0.52 -6.93
N THR A 132 -3.17 -1.20 -7.39
CA THR A 132 -1.96 -1.51 -6.63
C THR A 132 -0.75 -1.54 -7.55
N VAL A 133 0.40 -1.91 -7.01
CA VAL A 133 1.68 -1.91 -7.74
C VAL A 133 2.33 -3.28 -7.67
N ALA A 134 3.05 -3.64 -8.72
CA ALA A 134 3.93 -4.80 -8.75
C ALA A 134 5.27 -4.46 -9.41
N THR A 135 6.29 -5.25 -9.13
CA THR A 135 7.60 -5.17 -9.81
C THR A 135 8.03 -6.55 -10.29
N PRO A 136 8.83 -6.65 -11.36
CA PRO A 136 9.41 -7.92 -11.77
C PRO A 136 10.31 -8.50 -10.67
N ILE A 137 10.18 -9.81 -10.40
CA ILE A 137 11.10 -10.52 -9.51
C ILE A 137 12.34 -10.88 -10.31
N THR A 138 13.49 -10.38 -9.89
CA THR A 138 14.78 -10.64 -10.53
C THR A 138 15.60 -11.71 -9.81
N ASN A 139 15.29 -11.98 -8.53
CA ASN A 139 15.98 -12.98 -7.72
C ASN A 139 15.09 -14.22 -7.54
N HIS A 140 15.63 -15.39 -7.90
CA HIS A 140 14.89 -16.65 -7.79
C HIS A 140 14.49 -17.00 -6.36
N THR A 141 15.29 -16.64 -5.36
CA THR A 141 14.96 -16.90 -3.96
C THR A 141 13.68 -16.18 -3.52
N ASP A 142 13.39 -15.01 -4.10
CA ASP A 142 12.18 -14.24 -3.81
C ASP A 142 10.91 -14.91 -4.35
N ILE A 143 11.03 -15.70 -5.42
CA ILE A 143 9.89 -16.47 -5.95
C ILE A 143 9.42 -17.50 -4.91
N GLN A 144 10.35 -18.15 -4.23
CA GLN A 144 10.06 -19.18 -3.23
C GLN A 144 9.74 -18.60 -1.83
N ASN A 145 10.04 -17.34 -1.60
CA ASN A 145 9.83 -16.69 -0.31
C ASN A 145 8.35 -16.38 -0.08
N PRO A 146 7.67 -16.97 0.92
CA PRO A 146 6.25 -16.69 1.20
C PRO A 146 5.98 -15.27 1.71
N ASN A 147 7.01 -14.55 2.16
CA ASN A 147 6.89 -13.14 2.55
C ASN A 147 6.88 -12.19 1.34
N VAL A 148 7.33 -12.66 0.19
CA VAL A 148 7.21 -11.97 -1.09
C VAL A 148 5.92 -12.44 -1.74
N VAL A 149 4.88 -11.61 -1.71
CA VAL A 149 3.60 -11.92 -2.36
C VAL A 149 3.74 -11.79 -3.86
N LYS A 150 3.29 -12.80 -4.60
CA LYS A 150 3.27 -12.81 -6.07
C LYS A 150 1.89 -12.40 -6.57
N VAL A 151 1.84 -11.83 -7.76
CA VAL A 151 0.60 -11.50 -8.46
C VAL A 151 0.66 -11.96 -9.90
N VAL A 152 -0.44 -12.52 -10.39
CA VAL A 152 -0.64 -12.88 -11.81
C VAL A 152 -1.66 -11.93 -12.40
N LEU A 153 -1.36 -11.42 -13.60
CA LEU A 153 -2.20 -10.45 -14.30
C LEU A 153 -2.86 -11.08 -15.53
N ASP A 154 -4.00 -10.53 -15.89
CA ASP A 154 -4.56 -10.73 -17.21
C ASP A 154 -3.86 -9.84 -18.25
N ARG A 155 -4.25 -9.95 -19.52
CA ARG A 155 -3.66 -9.15 -20.59
C ARG A 155 -3.99 -7.66 -20.52
N THR A 156 -4.94 -7.26 -19.68
CA THR A 156 -5.37 -5.87 -19.49
C THR A 156 -4.68 -5.21 -18.29
N GLY A 157 -3.80 -5.94 -17.60
CA GLY A 157 -3.07 -5.45 -16.43
C GLY A 157 -3.88 -5.52 -15.13
N GLN A 158 -5.00 -6.30 -15.13
CA GLN A 158 -5.78 -6.53 -13.92
C GLN A 158 -5.32 -7.80 -13.20
N ALA A 159 -5.35 -7.80 -11.87
CA ALA A 159 -4.96 -8.94 -11.08
C ALA A 159 -5.94 -10.11 -11.24
N LEU A 160 -5.43 -11.28 -11.59
CA LEU A 160 -6.15 -12.54 -11.57
C LEU A 160 -6.12 -13.16 -10.17
N TYR A 161 -4.96 -13.14 -9.51
CA TYR A 161 -4.79 -13.69 -8.15
C TYR A 161 -3.50 -13.19 -7.51
N PHE A 162 -3.51 -13.11 -6.17
CA PHE A 162 -2.33 -12.86 -5.34
C PHE A 162 -2.06 -14.09 -4.48
N SER A 163 -0.79 -14.46 -4.31
CA SER A 163 -0.43 -15.61 -3.48
C SER A 163 0.95 -15.49 -2.86
N ARG A 164 1.10 -16.11 -1.69
CA ARG A 164 2.41 -16.38 -1.07
C ARG A 164 3.13 -17.52 -1.75
N ALA A 165 2.40 -18.43 -2.43
CA ALA A 165 2.97 -19.50 -3.23
C ALA A 165 3.67 -18.94 -4.49
N PRO A 166 4.61 -19.70 -5.09
CA PRO A 166 5.20 -19.37 -6.39
C PRO A 166 4.15 -19.45 -7.50
N ILE A 167 3.61 -18.33 -7.94
CA ILE A 167 2.68 -18.22 -9.06
C ILE A 167 3.20 -17.22 -10.10
N PRO A 168 3.00 -17.50 -11.44
CA PRO A 168 2.49 -18.75 -12.00
C PRO A 168 3.51 -19.90 -11.85
N PHE A 169 3.03 -21.14 -11.79
CA PHE A 169 3.93 -22.29 -11.80
C PHE A 169 4.51 -22.49 -13.21
N VAL A 170 5.83 -22.45 -13.32
CA VAL A 170 6.53 -22.65 -14.60
C VAL A 170 6.87 -24.14 -14.73
N ARG A 171 6.08 -24.88 -15.53
CA ARG A 171 6.13 -26.35 -15.63
C ARG A 171 7.50 -26.88 -16.06
N ASP A 172 8.10 -26.27 -17.09
CA ASP A 172 9.29 -26.81 -17.76
C ASP A 172 10.57 -26.03 -17.43
N ALA A 173 10.56 -25.21 -16.36
CA ALA A 173 11.73 -24.48 -15.92
C ALA A 173 12.78 -25.43 -15.32
N GLN A 174 13.70 -25.89 -16.12
CA GLN A 174 14.92 -26.54 -15.63
C GLN A 174 15.80 -25.50 -14.92
N ALA A 175 16.61 -25.96 -13.95
CA ALA A 175 17.40 -25.09 -13.07
C ALA A 175 18.32 -24.08 -13.79
N ALA A 176 18.72 -24.39 -15.04
CA ALA A 176 19.59 -23.54 -15.86
C ALA A 176 18.82 -22.44 -16.65
N ASP A 177 17.52 -22.61 -16.91
CA ASP A 177 16.75 -21.75 -17.82
C ASP A 177 15.95 -20.66 -17.08
N ARG A 178 16.10 -20.61 -15.75
CA ARG A 178 15.35 -19.70 -14.86
C ARG A 178 15.64 -18.22 -15.08
N THR A 179 16.69 -17.89 -15.82
CA THR A 179 17.07 -16.51 -16.16
C THR A 179 16.34 -15.97 -17.38
N THR A 180 15.78 -16.82 -18.24
CA THR A 180 15.07 -16.40 -19.46
C THR A 180 13.61 -16.01 -19.21
N HIS A 181 13.01 -16.48 -18.11
CA HIS A 181 11.63 -16.15 -17.71
C HIS A 181 11.54 -14.95 -16.74
N ARG A 182 12.43 -13.97 -16.86
CA ARG A 182 12.54 -12.78 -15.98
C ARG A 182 11.25 -11.95 -15.84
N THR A 183 10.30 -12.08 -16.76
CA THR A 183 9.05 -11.33 -16.77
C THR A 183 7.84 -12.14 -16.26
N THR A 184 8.04 -13.41 -15.86
CA THR A 184 6.93 -14.30 -15.52
C THR A 184 6.42 -14.09 -14.11
N HIS A 185 7.29 -13.72 -13.14
CA HIS A 185 6.90 -13.51 -11.75
C HIS A 185 6.93 -12.02 -11.39
N LEU A 186 5.84 -11.57 -10.77
CA LEU A 186 5.69 -10.20 -10.29
C LEU A 186 5.55 -10.21 -8.76
N ARG A 187 6.35 -9.40 -8.07
CA ARG A 187 6.22 -9.10 -6.65
C ARG A 187 5.16 -8.02 -6.48
N HIS A 188 4.14 -8.30 -5.71
CA HIS A 188 3.16 -7.31 -5.27
C HIS A 188 3.78 -6.38 -4.22
N LEU A 189 3.45 -5.09 -4.31
CA LEU A 189 3.81 -4.04 -3.35
C LEU A 189 2.56 -3.54 -2.63
N GLY A 190 2.63 -3.39 -1.32
CA GLY A 190 1.48 -3.10 -0.44
C GLY A 190 0.96 -1.66 -0.48
N ILE A 191 1.16 -0.94 -1.59
CA ILE A 191 0.54 0.37 -1.80
C ILE A 191 -0.74 0.21 -2.63
N TYR A 192 -1.81 0.94 -2.25
CA TYR A 192 -3.10 0.82 -2.90
C TYR A 192 -3.75 2.18 -3.11
N ALA A 193 -4.52 2.30 -4.18
CA ALA A 193 -5.56 3.32 -4.28
C ALA A 193 -6.94 2.65 -4.34
N TYR A 194 -7.92 3.31 -3.76
CA TYR A 194 -9.30 2.85 -3.64
C TYR A 194 -10.26 3.92 -4.14
N ARG A 195 -11.42 3.50 -4.68
CA ARG A 195 -12.56 4.38 -4.80
C ARG A 195 -13.32 4.43 -3.47
N ALA A 196 -13.85 5.60 -3.11
CA ALA A 196 -14.54 5.78 -1.82
C ALA A 196 -15.79 4.89 -1.70
N ASP A 197 -16.53 4.64 -2.77
CA ASP A 197 -17.68 3.72 -2.78
C ASP A 197 -17.27 2.27 -2.48
N PHE A 198 -16.12 1.83 -2.99
CA PHE A 198 -15.59 0.51 -2.65
C PHE A 198 -15.22 0.42 -1.17
N LEU A 199 -14.56 1.42 -0.58
CA LEU A 199 -14.24 1.42 0.85
C LEU A 199 -15.50 1.31 1.71
N ASN A 200 -16.58 2.03 1.34
CA ASN A 200 -17.87 1.94 2.01
C ASN A 200 -18.52 0.55 1.88
N ALA A 201 -18.28 -0.13 0.76
CA ALA A 201 -18.76 -1.50 0.56
C ALA A 201 -17.89 -2.53 1.31
N TYR A 202 -16.57 -2.35 1.30
CA TYR A 202 -15.59 -3.28 1.86
C TYR A 202 -15.84 -3.62 3.34
N SER A 203 -16.18 -2.63 4.16
CA SER A 203 -16.48 -2.83 5.59
C SER A 203 -17.69 -3.74 5.87
N ARG A 204 -18.50 -4.06 4.83
CA ARG A 204 -19.67 -4.95 4.90
C ARG A 204 -19.41 -6.32 4.27
N LEU A 205 -18.26 -6.50 3.61
CA LEU A 205 -17.91 -7.77 2.98
C LEU A 205 -17.42 -8.75 4.04
N GLU A 206 -17.98 -9.96 4.02
CA GLU A 206 -17.49 -11.05 4.86
C GLU A 206 -16.06 -11.45 4.46
N PRO A 207 -15.21 -11.82 5.43
CA PRO A 207 -13.88 -12.36 5.15
C PRO A 207 -13.94 -13.56 4.21
N ALA A 208 -13.14 -13.52 3.15
CA ALA A 208 -13.13 -14.56 2.13
C ALA A 208 -12.22 -15.74 2.52
N PRO A 209 -12.59 -17.02 2.19
CA PRO A 209 -11.72 -18.16 2.48
C PRO A 209 -10.27 -18.02 1.96
N PRO A 210 -10.02 -17.56 0.71
CA PRO A 210 -8.66 -17.37 0.23
C PRO A 210 -7.92 -16.23 0.97
N GLU A 211 -8.62 -15.17 1.40
CA GLU A 211 -8.05 -14.11 2.22
C GLU A 211 -7.51 -14.65 3.55
N GLN A 212 -8.31 -15.50 4.20
CA GLN A 212 -7.93 -16.11 5.48
C GLN A 212 -6.76 -17.09 5.33
N ALA A 213 -6.78 -17.91 4.27
CA ALA A 213 -5.75 -18.90 4.00
C ALA A 213 -4.38 -18.25 3.68
N GLU A 214 -4.39 -17.20 2.86
CA GLU A 214 -3.17 -16.51 2.41
C GLU A 214 -2.79 -15.34 3.34
N ALA A 215 -3.68 -14.92 4.25
CA ALA A 215 -3.57 -13.68 5.04
C ALA A 215 -3.28 -12.47 4.12
N LEU A 216 -4.12 -12.29 3.09
CA LEU A 216 -4.04 -11.26 2.07
C LEU A 216 -5.40 -10.58 1.87
N GLU A 217 -5.57 -9.38 2.44
CA GLU A 217 -6.86 -8.64 2.49
C GLU A 217 -7.44 -8.35 1.10
N GLN A 218 -6.60 -8.10 0.08
CA GLN A 218 -7.05 -7.80 -1.28
C GLN A 218 -7.77 -8.98 -1.96
N LEU A 219 -7.59 -10.20 -1.45
CA LEU A 219 -8.32 -11.36 -1.95
C LEU A 219 -9.82 -11.31 -1.62
N ARG A 220 -10.22 -10.58 -0.55
CA ARG A 220 -11.64 -10.32 -0.26
C ARG A 220 -12.31 -9.56 -1.41
N ALA A 221 -11.61 -8.56 -1.98
CA ALA A 221 -12.12 -7.81 -3.11
C ALA A 221 -12.30 -8.71 -4.35
N LEU A 222 -11.27 -9.47 -4.72
CA LEU A 222 -11.35 -10.39 -5.87
C LEU A 222 -12.45 -11.45 -5.69
N TRP A 223 -12.57 -12.02 -4.49
CA TRP A 223 -13.59 -13.01 -4.16
C TRP A 223 -15.01 -12.49 -4.36
N ASN A 224 -15.24 -11.20 -4.07
CA ASN A 224 -16.52 -10.53 -4.22
C ASN A 224 -16.70 -9.90 -5.62
N GLY A 225 -15.86 -10.23 -6.60
CA GLY A 225 -16.00 -9.81 -8.00
C GLY A 225 -15.50 -8.40 -8.30
N TYR A 226 -14.82 -7.72 -7.35
CA TYR A 226 -14.18 -6.44 -7.62
C TYR A 226 -12.88 -6.64 -8.39
N ARG A 227 -12.57 -5.69 -9.27
CA ARG A 227 -11.36 -5.72 -10.09
C ARG A 227 -10.27 -4.84 -9.48
N ILE A 228 -9.02 -5.29 -9.63
CA ILE A 228 -7.83 -4.61 -9.14
C ILE A 228 -6.89 -4.36 -10.32
N ALA A 229 -6.69 -3.09 -10.69
CA ALA A 229 -5.67 -2.71 -11.67
C ALA A 229 -4.27 -2.75 -11.04
N VAL A 230 -3.26 -3.16 -11.80
CA VAL A 230 -1.89 -3.28 -11.30
C VAL A 230 -0.94 -2.46 -12.16
N HIS A 231 -0.30 -1.47 -11.54
CA HIS A 231 0.82 -0.76 -12.15
C HIS A 231 2.09 -1.60 -12.05
N ILE A 232 2.85 -1.72 -13.13
CA ILE A 232 4.15 -2.39 -13.09
C ILE A 232 5.24 -1.31 -12.99
N ALA A 233 5.82 -1.16 -11.79
CA ALA A 233 6.95 -0.28 -11.57
C ALA A 233 8.25 -0.92 -12.05
N SER A 234 9.15 -0.10 -12.59
CA SER A 234 10.47 -0.55 -13.09
C SER A 234 11.40 -0.97 -11.98
N GLU A 235 11.26 -0.36 -10.79
CA GLU A 235 12.12 -0.59 -9.63
C GLU A 235 11.28 -0.86 -8.38
N ALA A 236 11.80 -1.71 -7.49
CA ALA A 236 11.19 -1.92 -6.19
C ALA A 236 11.48 -0.71 -5.29
N PRO A 237 10.48 -0.20 -4.55
CA PRO A 237 10.70 0.86 -3.56
C PRO A 237 11.59 0.35 -2.42
N HIS A 238 12.09 1.29 -1.62
CA HIS A 238 12.75 0.93 -0.37
C HIS A 238 11.81 0.11 0.51
N ALA A 239 12.37 -0.89 1.20
CA ALA A 239 11.59 -1.68 2.15
C ALA A 239 11.12 -0.82 3.33
N GLY A 240 9.90 -1.05 3.78
CA GLY A 240 9.35 -0.45 4.98
C GLY A 240 10.15 -0.81 6.25
N VAL A 241 9.82 -0.15 7.33
CA VAL A 241 10.44 -0.36 8.65
C VAL A 241 9.56 -1.28 9.49
N ASP A 242 10.00 -2.50 9.69
CA ASP A 242 9.29 -3.51 10.49
C ASP A 242 10.07 -3.96 11.73
N THR A 243 11.38 -3.85 11.70
CA THR A 243 12.30 -4.30 12.74
C THR A 243 13.22 -3.16 13.21
N PRO A 244 13.90 -3.30 14.35
CA PRO A 244 14.93 -2.34 14.76
C PRO A 244 16.06 -2.17 13.73
N GLU A 245 16.44 -3.25 13.04
CA GLU A 245 17.47 -3.24 12.01
C GLU A 245 17.03 -2.41 10.78
N ASP A 246 15.74 -2.52 10.40
CA ASP A 246 15.17 -1.67 9.34
C ASP A 246 15.20 -0.20 9.74
N LEU A 247 14.86 0.10 10.99
CA LEU A 247 14.88 1.47 11.52
C LEU A 247 16.28 2.07 11.43
N GLU A 248 17.31 1.33 11.85
CA GLU A 248 18.69 1.81 11.77
C GLU A 248 19.15 2.01 10.32
N ARG A 249 18.78 1.11 9.43
CA ARG A 249 19.05 1.28 7.98
C ARG A 249 18.46 2.58 7.44
N VAL A 250 17.20 2.88 7.78
CA VAL A 250 16.53 4.11 7.31
C VAL A 250 17.15 5.36 7.97
N ARG A 251 17.53 5.30 9.24
CA ARG A 251 18.26 6.38 9.92
C ARG A 251 19.56 6.72 9.20
N MET A 252 20.34 5.69 8.83
CA MET A 252 21.59 5.90 8.08
C MET A 252 21.34 6.57 6.72
N LEU A 253 20.30 6.17 6.01
CA LEU A 253 19.97 6.75 4.70
C LEU A 253 19.55 8.23 4.81
N ILE A 254 18.80 8.60 5.86
CA ILE A 254 18.31 9.97 6.04
C ILE A 254 19.40 10.90 6.60
N ASN A 255 20.24 10.40 7.48
CA ASN A 255 21.32 11.21 8.10
C ASN A 255 22.57 11.32 7.20
N GLY A 256 22.73 10.45 6.23
CA GLY A 256 23.86 10.44 5.28
C GLY A 256 23.57 11.19 3.98
N SER A 257 22.38 11.76 3.85
CA SER A 257 21.93 12.64 2.75
C SER A 257 21.99 14.07 3.24
#